data_8aeb80980668b9e1c0e33a6c80a50d44
#
_entry.id   8aeb80980668b9e1c0e33a6c80a50d44
#
_cell.length_a   1.000
_cell.length_b   1.000
_cell.length_c   1.000
_cell.angle_alpha   90.00
_cell.angle_beta   90.00
_cell.angle_gamma   90.00
#
_symmetry.space_group_name_H-M   'P 1'
#
loop_
_entity.id
_entity.type
_entity.pdbx_description
1 polymer ?
#
loop_
_entity_poly.entity_id
_entity_poly.type
_entity_poly.pdbx_seq_one_letter_code
_entity_poly.pdbx_strand_id
1 'polypeptide(L)'
;AFVLGYYYSDYDLSSLVHPLSKYVNSFQYFVIQNYKKVKTVEELAQLGGYTLSTFRRIFNNVFHEPVYEWMLARRKEGILDDLNNSEYSISEICYKYGFESLPHFSNFCKKSFGASPRNLRRQDIS
;
A
#
# COMPACT_ATOMS: atom_id res chain seq x y z
N ALA A 1 -10.74 16.78 -4.68
CA ALA A 1 -10.67 16.40 -4.76
C ALA A 1 -10.12 16.22 -4.88
N PHE A 2 -9.66 16.47 -4.65
CA PHE A 2 -9.33 16.11 -4.92
C PHE A 2 -8.67 16.39 -5.51
N VAL A 3 -8.57 17.11 -5.46
CA VAL A 3 -8.38 17.09 -6.09
C VAL A 3 -8.17 17.20 -6.44
N LEU A 4 -7.71 17.75 -6.35
CA LEU A 4 -7.87 17.72 -6.74
C LEU A 4 -8.20 17.58 -6.61
N GLY A 5 -8.04 17.87 -6.34
CA GLY A 5 -8.58 17.56 -6.18
C GLY A 5 -8.66 17.55 -6.20
N TYR A 6 -8.67 17.62 -5.68
CA TYR A 6 -8.96 17.29 -5.74
C TYR A 6 -9.02 17.49 -6.14
N TYR A 7 -9.34 18.33 -6.02
CA TYR A 7 -9.73 18.16 -6.24
C TYR A 7 -9.97 18.26 -6.71
N TYR A 8 -10.35 18.75 -6.64
CA TYR A 8 -10.95 18.68 -7.21
C TYR A 8 -11.59 18.64 -7.36
N SER A 9 -11.90 19.02 -7.37
CA SER A 9 -12.60 18.97 -7.73
C SER A 9 -13.17 18.88 -8.18
N ASP A 10 -13.37 19.22 -8.33
CA ASP A 10 -13.82 19.20 -8.98
C ASP A 10 -14.00 19.58 -9.73
N TYR A 11 -14.04 20.03 -10.17
CA TYR A 11 -14.30 20.52 -10.95
C TYR A 11 -14.89 20.69 -11.72
N ASP A 12 -14.96 21.12 -12.23
CA ASP A 12 -15.50 21.34 -12.95
C ASP A 12 -15.88 20.81 -13.71
N LEU A 13 -16.00 20.79 -13.78
CA LEU A 13 -16.25 20.33 -14.39
C LEU A 13 -16.38 19.85 -15.20
N SER A 14 -16.52 20.29 -15.22
CA SER A 14 -16.83 20.00 -16.25
C SER A 14 -16.38 18.88 -16.79
N SER A 15 -16.93 18.25 -16.84
CA SER A 15 -16.83 17.27 -17.62
C SER A 15 -15.65 17.17 -18.30
N LEU A 16 -15.00 18.09 -18.19
CA LEU A 16 -13.96 18.06 -18.91
C LEU A 16 -13.07 17.11 -18.48
N VAL A 17 -12.77 16.23 -19.23
CA VAL A 17 -11.71 15.34 -19.00
C VAL A 17 -10.47 16.10 -19.32
N HIS A 18 -9.97 16.70 -18.32
CA HIS A 18 -8.69 17.37 -18.45
C HIS A 18 -7.64 16.28 -18.62
N PRO A 19 -6.71 16.38 -19.56
CA PRO A 19 -5.70 15.36 -19.78
C PRO A 19 -4.92 15.01 -18.53
N LEU A 20 -4.64 16.00 -17.69
CA LEU A 20 -3.91 15.76 -16.45
C LEU A 20 -4.70 14.89 -15.50
N SER A 21 -6.00 15.14 -15.38
CA SER A 21 -6.87 14.31 -14.53
C SER A 21 -6.91 12.87 -15.00
N LYS A 22 -6.97 12.69 -16.31
CA LYS A 22 -6.99 11.34 -16.86
C LYS A 22 -5.69 10.62 -16.56
N TYR A 23 -4.56 11.32 -16.67
CA TYR A 23 -3.27 10.75 -16.37
C TYR A 23 -3.16 10.35 -14.89
N VAL A 24 -3.60 11.23 -13.99
CA VAL A 24 -3.59 10.96 -12.56
C VAL A 24 -4.43 9.73 -12.24
N ASN A 25 -5.64 9.67 -12.79
CA ASN A 25 -6.53 8.53 -12.55
C ASN A 25 -5.97 7.22 -13.08
N SER A 26 -5.32 7.26 -14.25
CA SER A 26 -4.69 6.07 -14.82
C SER A 26 -3.54 5.57 -13.96
N PHE A 27 -2.73 6.48 -13.45
CA PHE A 27 -1.62 6.12 -12.60
C PHE A 27 -2.12 5.52 -11.28
N GLN A 28 -3.12 6.16 -10.66
CA GLN A 28 -3.70 5.63 -9.43
C GLN A 28 -4.28 4.24 -9.64
N TYR A 29 -4.99 4.06 -10.73
CA TYR A 29 -5.57 2.76 -11.06
C TYR A 29 -4.46 1.70 -11.19
N PHE A 30 -3.38 2.04 -11.90
CA PHE A 30 -2.27 1.12 -12.06
C PHE A 30 -1.72 0.70 -10.69
N VAL A 31 -1.48 1.66 -9.81
CA VAL A 31 -0.91 1.37 -8.49
C VAL A 31 -1.84 0.49 -7.68
N ILE A 32 -3.11 0.86 -7.62
CA ILE A 32 -4.09 0.12 -6.81
C ILE A 32 -4.26 -1.31 -7.33
N GLN A 33 -4.23 -1.51 -8.63
CA GLN A 33 -4.40 -2.84 -9.21
C GLN A 33 -3.18 -3.73 -9.06
N ASN A 34 -2.01 -3.14 -8.80
CA ASN A 34 -0.76 -3.90 -8.88
C ASN A 34 0.09 -3.95 -7.62
N TYR A 35 -0.15 -3.07 -6.64
CA TYR A 35 0.77 -3.00 -5.51
C TYR A 35 0.84 -4.31 -4.70
N LYS A 36 -0.23 -5.09 -4.68
CA LYS A 36 -0.23 -6.36 -3.94
C LYS A 36 0.53 -7.47 -4.66
N LYS A 37 0.79 -7.29 -5.94
CA LYS A 37 1.46 -8.31 -6.75
C LYS A 37 2.98 -8.28 -6.61
N VAL A 38 3.51 -7.24 -6.00
CA VAL A 38 4.96 -7.03 -5.92
C VAL A 38 5.35 -6.81 -4.47
N LYS A 39 6.65 -6.93 -4.20
CA LYS A 39 7.17 -6.75 -2.84
C LYS A 39 7.96 -5.46 -2.67
N THR A 40 8.47 -4.89 -3.75
CA THR A 40 9.33 -3.72 -3.67
C THR A 40 8.84 -2.61 -4.57
N VAL A 41 9.31 -1.40 -4.26
CA VAL A 41 9.02 -0.23 -5.09
C VAL A 41 9.58 -0.43 -6.49
N GLU A 42 10.79 -1.02 -6.58
CA GLU A 42 11.45 -1.30 -7.86
C GLU A 42 10.59 -2.18 -8.74
N GLU A 43 10.03 -3.24 -8.15
CA GLU A 43 9.17 -4.15 -8.91
C GLU A 43 7.92 -3.45 -9.42
N LEU A 44 7.33 -2.60 -8.60
CA LEU A 44 6.14 -1.87 -9.01
C LEU A 44 6.45 -0.92 -10.16
N ALA A 45 7.57 -0.21 -10.06
CA ALA A 45 8.01 0.68 -11.13
C ALA A 45 8.22 -0.08 -12.43
N GLN A 46 8.90 -1.22 -12.36
CA GLN A 46 9.17 -2.05 -13.53
C GLN A 46 7.88 -2.53 -14.18
N LEU A 47 6.93 -2.93 -13.37
CA LEU A 47 5.66 -3.44 -13.88
C LEU A 47 4.94 -2.38 -14.71
N GLY A 48 5.09 -1.13 -14.35
CA GLY A 48 4.48 -0.03 -15.09
C GLY A 48 5.34 0.54 -16.20
N GLY A 49 6.56 0.00 -16.38
CA GLY A 49 7.44 0.50 -17.42
C GLY A 49 8.17 1.78 -17.05
N TYR A 50 8.27 2.08 -15.77
CA TYR A 50 8.93 3.31 -15.30
C TYR A 50 10.33 3.02 -14.78
N THR A 51 11.23 4.02 -14.92
CA THR A 51 12.44 3.99 -14.13
C THR A 51 12.07 4.28 -12.68
N LEU A 52 12.91 3.85 -11.75
CA LEU A 52 12.62 4.03 -10.33
C LEU A 52 12.47 5.50 -9.97
N SER A 53 13.38 6.36 -10.44
CA SER A 53 13.31 7.78 -10.08
C SER A 53 12.08 8.46 -10.66
N THR A 54 11.71 8.12 -11.90
CA THR A 54 10.51 8.67 -12.51
C THR A 54 9.26 8.21 -11.76
N PHE A 55 9.22 6.93 -11.41
CA PHE A 55 8.08 6.38 -10.69
C PHE A 55 7.90 7.07 -9.34
N ARG A 56 8.99 7.24 -8.59
CA ARG A 56 8.92 7.92 -7.30
C ARG A 56 8.41 9.34 -7.42
N ARG A 57 8.87 10.06 -8.42
CA ARG A 57 8.46 11.43 -8.63
C ARG A 57 6.97 11.53 -8.95
N ILE A 58 6.50 10.69 -9.88
CA ILE A 58 5.10 10.69 -10.26
C ILE A 58 4.24 10.27 -9.08
N PHE A 59 4.64 9.22 -8.37
CA PHE A 59 3.90 8.73 -7.23
C PHE A 59 3.73 9.82 -6.18
N ASN A 60 4.82 10.49 -5.84
CA ASN A 60 4.76 11.55 -4.83
C ASN A 60 3.83 12.68 -5.26
N ASN A 61 3.83 13.02 -6.54
CA ASN A 61 2.95 14.06 -7.05
C ASN A 61 1.48 13.66 -7.05
N VAL A 62 1.20 12.39 -7.32
CA VAL A 62 -0.18 11.89 -7.41
C VAL A 62 -0.76 11.55 -6.04
N PHE A 63 0.02 10.86 -5.21
CA PHE A 63 -0.45 10.37 -3.91
C PHE A 63 -0.06 11.27 -2.74
N HIS A 64 0.81 12.25 -2.99
CA HIS A 64 1.26 13.22 -1.97
C HIS A 64 2.02 12.59 -0.81
N GLU A 65 2.68 11.47 -1.06
CA GLU A 65 3.55 10.82 -0.08
C GLU A 65 4.51 9.90 -0.81
N PRO A 66 5.66 9.56 -0.19
CA PRO A 66 6.62 8.66 -0.82
C PRO A 66 6.04 7.27 -1.02
N VAL A 67 6.38 6.63 -2.11
CA VAL A 67 5.81 5.34 -2.46
C VAL A 67 6.18 4.26 -1.43
N TYR A 68 7.41 4.29 -0.91
CA TYR A 68 7.81 3.28 0.07
C TYR A 68 6.93 3.33 1.31
N GLU A 69 6.71 4.52 1.86
CA GLU A 69 5.86 4.69 3.04
C GLU A 69 4.43 4.27 2.76
N TRP A 70 3.93 4.59 1.58
CA TRP A 70 2.58 4.21 1.20
C TRP A 70 2.45 2.68 1.13
N MET A 71 3.40 2.02 0.49
CA MET A 71 3.38 0.55 0.39
C MET A 71 3.52 -0.10 1.75
N LEU A 72 4.37 0.47 2.62
CA LEU A 72 4.55 -0.06 3.97
C LEU A 72 3.24 0.06 4.76
N ALA A 73 2.55 1.18 4.64
CA ALA A 73 1.27 1.38 5.34
C ALA A 73 0.23 0.36 4.88
N ARG A 74 0.16 0.11 3.55
CA ARG A 74 -0.78 -0.90 3.02
C ARG A 74 -0.44 -2.29 3.51
N ARG A 75 0.86 -2.60 3.60
CA ARG A 75 1.32 -3.88 4.09
C ARG A 75 0.93 -4.08 5.56
N LYS A 76 1.12 -3.05 6.37
CA LYS A 76 0.73 -3.11 7.78
C LYS A 76 -0.77 -3.30 7.95
N GLU A 77 -1.57 -2.61 7.15
CA GLU A 77 -3.02 -2.77 7.17
C GLU A 77 -3.41 -4.20 6.82
N GLY A 78 -2.78 -4.77 5.80
CA GLY A 78 -3.07 -6.12 5.39
C GLY A 78 -2.71 -7.14 6.45
N ILE A 79 -1.58 -6.94 7.12
CA ILE A 79 -1.14 -7.85 8.18
C ILE A 79 -2.13 -7.83 9.34
N LEU A 80 -2.53 -6.63 9.78
CA LEU A 80 -3.50 -6.51 10.87
C LEU A 80 -4.83 -7.13 10.49
N ASP A 81 -5.27 -6.90 9.26
CA ASP A 81 -6.54 -7.47 8.79
C ASP A 81 -6.46 -8.99 8.79
N ASP A 82 -5.38 -9.56 8.28
CA ASP A 82 -5.22 -11.01 8.24
C ASP A 82 -5.14 -11.61 9.65
N LEU A 83 -4.46 -10.93 10.57
CA LEU A 83 -4.39 -11.41 11.95
C LEU A 83 -5.76 -11.44 12.61
N ASN A 84 -6.60 -10.45 12.32
CA ASN A 84 -7.87 -10.29 12.99
C ASN A 84 -9.04 -10.97 12.29
N ASN A 85 -9.01 -11.02 10.96
CA ASN A 85 -10.19 -11.39 10.20
C ASN A 85 -10.03 -12.59 9.27
N SER A 86 -8.86 -13.23 9.26
CA SER A 86 -8.66 -14.38 8.39
C SER A 86 -8.46 -15.66 9.19
N GLU A 87 -8.54 -16.79 8.50
CA GLU A 87 -8.28 -18.08 9.12
C GLU A 87 -6.82 -18.50 8.96
N TYR A 88 -6.00 -17.64 8.39
CA TYR A 88 -4.58 -17.94 8.23
C TYR A 88 -3.91 -18.10 9.58
N SER A 89 -3.01 -19.07 9.68
CA SER A 89 -2.16 -19.17 10.85
C SER A 89 -1.15 -18.03 10.86
N ILE A 90 -0.54 -17.78 12.00
CA ILE A 90 0.51 -16.78 12.12
C ILE A 90 1.65 -17.11 11.17
N SER A 91 2.02 -18.38 11.06
CA SER A 91 3.06 -18.82 10.11
C SER A 91 2.69 -18.49 8.66
N GLU A 92 1.44 -18.75 8.30
CA GLU A 92 0.99 -18.48 6.95
C GLU A 92 1.05 -16.99 6.63
N ILE A 93 0.65 -16.13 7.58
CA ILE A 93 0.72 -14.70 7.40
C ILE A 93 2.18 -14.26 7.27
N CYS A 94 3.05 -14.80 8.11
CA CYS A 94 4.48 -14.50 8.07
C CYS A 94 5.05 -14.70 6.66
N TYR A 95 4.78 -15.86 6.08
CA TYR A 95 5.33 -16.17 4.77
C TYR A 95 4.58 -15.48 3.63
N LYS A 96 3.28 -15.24 3.81
CA LYS A 96 2.50 -14.50 2.83
C LYS A 96 3.09 -13.11 2.58
N TYR A 97 3.57 -12.47 3.63
CA TYR A 97 4.13 -11.13 3.53
C TYR A 97 5.65 -11.10 3.34
N GLY A 98 6.24 -12.28 3.10
CA GLY A 98 7.64 -12.35 2.71
C GLY A 98 8.66 -12.30 3.82
N PHE A 99 8.24 -12.54 5.07
CA PHE A 99 9.19 -12.62 6.17
C PHE A 99 9.92 -13.95 6.15
N GLU A 100 11.21 -13.94 6.43
CA GLU A 100 12.02 -15.13 6.36
C GLU A 100 11.80 -16.09 7.53
N SER A 101 11.39 -15.57 8.66
CA SER A 101 11.21 -16.38 9.86
C SER A 101 10.18 -15.75 10.78
N LEU A 102 9.64 -16.58 11.66
CA LEU A 102 8.69 -16.13 12.67
C LEU A 102 9.28 -15.09 13.61
N PRO A 103 10.53 -15.25 14.11
CA PRO A 103 11.13 -14.20 14.94
C PRO A 103 11.22 -12.86 14.22
N HIS A 104 11.55 -12.88 12.94
CA HIS A 104 11.64 -11.67 12.14
C HIS A 104 10.27 -10.99 12.07
N PHE A 105 9.24 -11.77 11.78
CA PHE A 105 7.86 -11.27 11.71
C PHE A 105 7.42 -10.73 13.06
N SER A 106 7.72 -11.47 14.13
CA SER A 106 7.37 -11.04 15.49
C SER A 106 8.00 -9.70 15.85
N ASN A 107 9.28 -9.53 15.52
CA ASN A 107 9.96 -8.25 15.76
C ASN A 107 9.34 -7.12 14.97
N PHE A 108 8.97 -7.39 13.73
CA PHE A 108 8.30 -6.39 12.90
C PHE A 108 6.97 -5.95 13.55
N CYS A 109 6.19 -6.92 14.02
CA CYS A 109 4.91 -6.61 14.66
C CYS A 109 5.08 -5.82 15.95
N LYS A 110 6.04 -6.20 16.78
CA LYS A 110 6.29 -5.47 18.02
C LYS A 110 6.69 -4.03 17.74
N LYS A 111 7.51 -3.83 16.72
CA LYS A 111 7.99 -2.50 16.37
C LYS A 111 6.90 -1.67 15.72
N SER A 112 6.10 -2.27 14.86
CA SER A 112 5.09 -1.55 14.09
C SER A 112 3.78 -1.38 14.83
N PHE A 113 3.39 -2.35 15.64
CA PHE A 113 2.06 -2.39 16.25
C PHE A 113 2.11 -2.47 17.78
N GLY A 114 3.28 -2.59 18.35
CA GLY A 114 3.43 -2.62 19.81
C GLY A 114 3.25 -3.96 20.47
N ALA A 115 3.00 -5.03 19.71
CA ALA A 115 2.76 -6.36 20.30
C ALA A 115 3.12 -7.45 19.31
N SER A 116 3.30 -8.68 19.82
CA SER A 116 3.58 -9.83 18.99
C SER A 116 2.34 -10.20 18.16
N PRO A 117 2.52 -10.97 17.06
CA PRO A 117 1.38 -11.40 16.27
C PRO A 117 0.33 -12.15 17.07
N ARG A 118 0.76 -12.99 17.99
CA ARG A 118 -0.16 -13.74 18.84
C ARG A 118 -0.99 -12.82 19.71
N ASN A 119 -0.35 -11.84 20.31
CA ASN A 119 -1.06 -10.90 21.19
C ASN A 119 -1.98 -9.99 20.39
N LEU A 120 -1.58 -9.59 19.20
CA LEU A 120 -2.44 -8.78 18.34
C LEU A 120 -3.71 -9.55 17.97
N ARG A 121 -3.57 -10.82 17.66
CA ARG A 121 -4.73 -11.67 17.33
C ARG A 121 -5.64 -11.84 18.54
N ARG A 122 -5.06 -11.96 19.73
CA ARG A 122 -5.86 -12.10 20.95
C ARG A 122 -6.64 -10.84 21.29
N GLN A 123 -6.05 -9.67 21.06
CA GLN A 123 -6.70 -8.40 21.36
C GLN A 123 -8.00 -8.25 20.60
N ASP A 124 -8.07 -8.83 19.40
CA ASP A 124 -9.25 -8.73 18.58
C ASP A 124 -10.39 -9.61 19.12
N ILE A 125 -10.09 -10.59 19.94
CA ILE A 125 -11.10 -11.49 20.48
C ILE A 125 -11.82 -10.87 21.65
N SER A 126 -11.13 -10.04 22.38
CA SER A 126 -11.76 -9.39 23.54
C SER A 126 -12.58 -8.14 23.15
#